data_1a6b1796abb6f2a74f7d3b2942ca1b6e
#
_entry.id   1a6b1796abb6f2a74f7d3b2942ca1b6e
#
_cell.length_a   1.000
_cell.length_b   1.000
_cell.length_c   1.000
_cell.angle_alpha   90.00
_cell.angle_beta   90.00
_cell.angle_gamma   90.00
#
_symmetry.space_group_name_H-M   'P 1'
#
loop_
_entity.id
_entity.type
_entity.pdbx_description
1 polymer ?
#
loop_
_entity_poly.entity_id
_entity_poly.type
_entity_poly.pdbx_seq_one_letter_code
_entity_poly.pdbx_strand_id
1 'polypeptide(L)'
;NNIKDRSYLFGRLLAVADVLENTALRADEKKRITNAERYMSAFSQHPSRTWEIIQKAIQPYKARLGEKSIFYTKQIDEILSKIEFEDFNDKPLKSVYLLGYSSQRQELYTKKQKVEILTETTLDDK
;
A
#
# COMPACT_ATOMS: atom_id res chain seq x y z
N ASN A 1 -9.23 -11.84 1.71
CA ASN A 1 -10.14 -10.78 1.31
C ASN A 1 -10.61 -10.99 -0.13
N ASN A 2 -11.91 -11.34 -0.30
CA ASN A 2 -12.50 -11.69 -1.59
C ASN A 2 -13.33 -10.56 -2.21
N ILE A 3 -13.27 -9.37 -1.64
CA ILE A 3 -14.04 -8.23 -2.16
C ILE A 3 -13.41 -7.76 -3.47
N LYS A 4 -14.23 -7.73 -4.54
CA LYS A 4 -13.78 -7.37 -5.89
C LYS A 4 -14.28 -6.02 -6.39
N ASP A 5 -14.93 -5.23 -5.52
CA ASP A 5 -15.40 -3.90 -5.89
C ASP A 5 -14.22 -3.03 -6.33
N ARG A 6 -14.38 -2.34 -7.47
CA ARG A 6 -13.33 -1.52 -8.07
C ARG A 6 -12.76 -0.49 -7.09
N SER A 7 -13.63 0.28 -6.46
CA SER A 7 -13.20 1.34 -5.53
C SER A 7 -12.46 0.74 -4.34
N TYR A 8 -12.96 -0.35 -3.79
CA TYR A 8 -12.32 -1.07 -2.69
C TYR A 8 -10.91 -1.53 -3.07
N LEU A 9 -10.76 -2.11 -4.26
CA LEU A 9 -9.46 -2.60 -4.74
C LEU A 9 -8.46 -1.45 -4.92
N PHE A 10 -8.91 -0.33 -5.50
CA PHE A 10 -8.03 0.84 -5.61
C PHE A 10 -7.60 1.35 -4.22
N GLY A 11 -8.50 1.32 -3.25
CA GLY A 11 -8.18 1.68 -1.86
C GLY A 11 -7.10 0.78 -1.28
N ARG A 12 -7.21 -0.53 -1.50
CA ARG A 12 -6.18 -1.50 -1.07
C ARG A 12 -4.82 -1.17 -1.71
N LEU A 13 -4.84 -0.83 -3.00
CA LEU A 13 -3.62 -0.49 -3.74
C LEU A 13 -2.91 0.73 -3.11
N LEU A 14 -3.69 1.76 -2.81
CA LEU A 14 -3.17 2.97 -2.15
C LEU A 14 -2.55 2.63 -0.80
N ALA A 15 -3.17 1.73 -0.05
CA ALA A 15 -2.69 1.32 1.27
C ALA A 15 -1.32 0.63 1.20
N VAL A 16 -1.10 -0.21 0.19
CA VAL A 16 0.19 -0.88 0.05
C VAL A 16 1.30 0.14 -0.19
N ALA A 17 1.04 1.14 -1.05
CA ALA A 17 2.01 2.22 -1.30
C ALA A 17 2.29 3.01 -0.02
N ASP A 18 1.26 3.28 0.79
CA ASP A 18 1.40 4.00 2.05
C ASP A 18 2.27 3.24 3.05
N VAL A 19 1.97 1.97 3.27
CA VAL A 19 2.71 1.14 4.23
C VAL A 19 4.15 0.92 3.77
N LEU A 20 4.36 0.70 2.47
CA LEU A 20 5.70 0.55 1.90
C LEU A 20 6.56 1.77 2.22
N GLU A 21 6.07 2.96 1.90
CA GLU A 21 6.81 4.19 2.14
C GLU A 21 7.05 4.41 3.63
N ASN A 22 6.00 4.26 4.45
CA ASN A 22 6.09 4.47 5.89
C ASN A 22 7.11 3.51 6.53
N THR A 23 7.17 2.26 6.06
CA THR A 23 8.12 1.28 6.54
C THR A 23 9.56 1.65 6.18
N ALA A 24 9.76 2.29 5.04
CA ALA A 24 11.07 2.71 4.56
C ALA A 24 11.55 4.03 5.18
N LEU A 25 10.69 4.79 5.81
CA LEU A 25 11.06 6.07 6.41
C LEU A 25 12.01 5.87 7.60
N ARG A 26 13.01 6.73 7.70
CA ARG A 26 13.92 6.77 8.84
C ARG A 26 13.23 7.45 10.02
N ALA A 27 13.78 7.26 11.24
CA ALA A 27 13.18 7.81 12.46
C ALA A 27 12.95 9.33 12.38
N ASP A 28 13.88 10.06 11.78
CA ASP A 28 13.77 11.51 11.61
C ASP A 28 12.78 11.93 10.53
N GLU A 29 12.34 10.99 9.69
CA GLU A 29 11.38 11.23 8.61
C GLU A 29 9.95 10.81 8.96
N LYS A 30 9.74 10.11 10.07
CA LYS A 30 8.43 9.51 10.42
C LYS A 30 7.30 10.51 10.58
N LYS A 31 7.60 11.79 10.77
CA LYS A 31 6.58 12.85 10.91
C LYS A 31 6.05 13.36 9.58
N ARG A 32 6.69 12.96 8.45
CA ARG A 32 6.23 13.37 7.13
C ARG A 32 5.03 12.55 6.70
N ILE A 33 4.11 13.19 5.97
CA ILE A 33 3.04 12.43 5.33
C ILE A 33 3.61 11.65 4.15
N THR A 34 3.05 10.48 3.88
CA THR A 34 3.45 9.66 2.75
C THR A 34 2.91 10.25 1.44
N ASN A 35 3.46 9.80 0.31
CA ASN A 35 2.91 10.17 -1.00
C ASN A 35 1.48 9.70 -1.17
N ALA A 36 1.13 8.51 -0.63
CA ALA A 36 -0.25 8.02 -0.67
C ALA A 36 -1.21 8.99 0.04
N GLU A 37 -0.83 9.50 1.21
CA GLU A 37 -1.64 10.48 1.93
C GLU A 37 -1.72 11.81 1.19
N ARG A 38 -0.59 12.27 0.65
CA ARG A 38 -0.51 13.53 -0.09
C ARG A 38 -1.44 13.54 -1.29
N TYR A 39 -1.49 12.43 -2.03
CA TYR A 39 -2.24 12.32 -3.27
C TYR A 39 -3.60 11.66 -3.09
N MET A 40 -4.06 11.43 -1.85
CA MET A 40 -5.31 10.70 -1.59
C MET A 40 -6.52 11.33 -2.29
N SER A 41 -6.67 12.65 -2.19
CA SER A 41 -7.78 13.35 -2.83
C SER A 41 -7.73 13.21 -4.36
N ALA A 42 -6.55 13.45 -4.95
CA ALA A 42 -6.36 13.28 -6.40
C ALA A 42 -6.62 11.84 -6.83
N PHE A 43 -6.21 10.88 -6.01
CA PHE A 43 -6.40 9.46 -6.26
C PHE A 43 -7.90 9.12 -6.33
N SER A 44 -8.70 9.67 -5.43
CA SER A 44 -10.14 9.41 -5.44
C SER A 44 -10.83 9.97 -6.69
N GLN A 45 -10.30 11.06 -7.26
CA GLN A 45 -10.88 11.72 -8.43
C GLN A 45 -10.31 11.18 -9.75
N HIS A 46 -9.03 10.77 -9.78
CA HIS A 46 -8.33 10.29 -10.98
C HIS A 46 -7.43 9.12 -10.61
N PRO A 47 -8.01 7.95 -10.28
CA PRO A 47 -7.22 6.85 -9.69
C PRO A 47 -6.11 6.31 -10.59
N SER A 48 -6.36 6.13 -11.88
CA SER A 48 -5.37 5.57 -12.79
C SER A 48 -4.16 6.49 -12.95
N ARG A 49 -4.41 7.77 -13.25
CA ARG A 49 -3.36 8.77 -13.44
C ARG A 49 -2.57 8.97 -12.15
N THR A 50 -3.26 9.08 -11.03
CA THR A 50 -2.62 9.33 -9.74
C THR A 50 -1.82 8.12 -9.30
N TRP A 51 -2.28 6.90 -9.58
CA TRP A 51 -1.52 5.69 -9.28
C TRP A 51 -0.15 5.71 -9.95
N GLU A 52 -0.08 6.15 -11.21
CA GLU A 52 1.19 6.26 -11.92
C GLU A 52 2.15 7.22 -11.21
N ILE A 53 1.63 8.35 -10.72
CA ILE A 53 2.43 9.31 -9.97
C ILE A 53 2.96 8.68 -8.67
N ILE A 54 2.08 8.03 -7.91
CA ILE A 54 2.44 7.39 -6.64
C ILE A 54 3.46 6.28 -6.88
N GLN A 55 3.26 5.47 -7.90
CA GLN A 55 4.15 4.37 -8.22
C GLN A 55 5.58 4.85 -8.49
N LYS A 56 5.72 5.97 -9.19
CA LYS A 56 7.04 6.58 -9.42
C LYS A 56 7.62 7.16 -8.13
N ALA A 57 6.78 7.79 -7.32
CA ALA A 57 7.20 8.44 -6.08
C ALA A 57 7.71 7.44 -5.04
N ILE A 58 7.23 6.21 -5.03
CA ILE A 58 7.65 5.20 -4.05
C ILE A 58 8.91 4.45 -4.45
N GLN A 59 9.45 4.67 -5.65
CA GLN A 59 10.65 3.93 -6.10
C GLN A 59 11.86 4.10 -5.18
N PRO A 60 12.21 5.31 -4.68
CA PRO A 60 13.31 5.46 -3.74
C PRO A 60 13.11 4.66 -2.46
N TYR A 61 11.86 4.55 -2.00
CA TYR A 61 11.54 3.81 -0.77
C TYR A 61 11.65 2.31 -0.97
N LYS A 62 11.28 1.80 -2.17
CA LYS A 62 11.54 0.42 -2.53
C LYS A 62 13.04 0.11 -2.49
N ALA A 63 13.85 1.03 -3.02
CA ALA A 63 15.30 0.87 -3.02
C ALA A 63 15.85 0.79 -1.60
N ARG A 64 15.35 1.62 -0.68
CA ARG A 64 15.74 1.59 0.73
C ARG A 64 15.41 0.25 1.41
N LEU A 65 14.27 -0.34 1.06
CA LEU A 65 13.81 -1.60 1.64
C LEU A 65 14.59 -2.81 1.09
N GLY A 66 15.16 -2.70 -0.09
CA GLY A 66 15.88 -3.81 -0.71
C GLY A 66 14.99 -5.03 -0.89
N GLU A 67 15.40 -6.19 -0.37
CA GLU A 67 14.65 -7.44 -0.51
C GLU A 67 13.25 -7.37 0.11
N LYS A 68 13.06 -6.56 1.15
CA LYS A 68 11.74 -6.41 1.79
C LYS A 68 10.72 -5.80 0.84
N SER A 69 11.16 -5.06 -0.19
CA SER A 69 10.25 -4.47 -1.18
C SER A 69 9.53 -5.51 -2.01
N ILE A 70 10.08 -6.73 -2.13
CA ILE A 70 9.50 -7.81 -2.92
C ILE A 70 8.11 -8.16 -2.41
N PHE A 71 7.94 -8.22 -1.09
CA PHE A 71 6.64 -8.51 -0.48
C PHE A 71 5.59 -7.49 -0.92
N TYR A 72 5.92 -6.19 -0.86
CA TYR A 72 4.99 -5.13 -1.24
C TYR A 72 4.70 -5.12 -2.74
N THR A 73 5.71 -5.38 -3.56
CA THR A 73 5.53 -5.47 -5.02
C THR A 73 4.56 -6.61 -5.37
N LYS A 74 4.67 -7.76 -4.71
CA LYS A 74 3.74 -8.87 -4.91
C LYS A 74 2.32 -8.51 -4.50
N GLN A 75 2.15 -7.77 -3.39
CA GLN A 75 0.84 -7.30 -2.96
C GLN A 75 0.22 -6.37 -4.00
N ILE A 76 1.00 -5.44 -4.53
CA ILE A 76 0.55 -4.52 -5.57
C ILE A 76 0.11 -5.31 -6.81
N ASP A 77 0.94 -6.23 -7.27
CA ASP A 77 0.65 -7.04 -8.46
C ASP A 77 -0.62 -7.87 -8.28
N GLU A 78 -0.79 -8.46 -7.10
CA GLU A 78 -1.99 -9.24 -6.78
C GLU A 78 -3.25 -8.39 -6.86
N ILE A 79 -3.22 -7.20 -6.26
CA ILE A 79 -4.38 -6.29 -6.28
C ILE A 79 -4.66 -5.83 -7.72
N LEU A 80 -3.62 -5.44 -8.46
CA LEU A 80 -3.78 -5.01 -9.85
C LEU A 80 -4.39 -6.12 -10.71
N SER A 81 -4.02 -7.38 -10.46
CA SER A 81 -4.57 -8.52 -11.21
C SER A 81 -6.07 -8.71 -10.98
N LYS A 82 -6.61 -8.17 -9.90
CA LYS A 82 -8.04 -8.25 -9.58
C LYS A 82 -8.85 -7.10 -10.16
N ILE A 83 -8.19 -6.04 -10.62
CA ILE A 83 -8.87 -4.91 -11.27
C ILE A 83 -8.96 -5.23 -12.75
N GLU A 84 -10.20 -5.31 -13.27
CA GLU A 84 -10.42 -5.56 -14.69
C GLU A 84 -9.82 -4.44 -15.54
N PHE A 85 -9.33 -4.78 -16.72
CA PHE A 85 -8.68 -3.81 -17.61
C PHE A 85 -9.55 -2.58 -17.85
N GLU A 86 -10.85 -2.79 -18.13
CA GLU A 86 -11.80 -1.69 -18.39
C GLU A 86 -12.09 -0.84 -17.16
N ASP A 87 -11.79 -1.35 -15.95
CA ASP A 87 -12.00 -0.62 -14.70
C ASP A 87 -10.77 0.20 -14.29
N PHE A 88 -9.64 -0.01 -14.95
CA PHE A 88 -8.41 0.74 -14.66
C PHE A 88 -8.42 2.04 -15.48
N ASN A 89 -9.12 3.04 -14.97
CA ASN A 89 -9.35 4.31 -15.64
C ASN A 89 -9.45 5.43 -14.61
N ASP A 90 -9.70 6.67 -15.07
CA ASP A 90 -9.77 7.85 -14.21
C ASP A 90 -11.17 8.18 -13.70
N LYS A 91 -12.13 7.25 -13.85
CA LYS A 91 -13.45 7.45 -13.27
C LYS A 91 -13.34 7.57 -11.76
N PRO A 92 -13.97 8.59 -11.14
CA PRO A 92 -13.85 8.80 -9.69
C PRO A 92 -14.25 7.57 -8.88
N LEU A 93 -13.55 7.36 -7.78
CA LEU A 93 -13.83 6.25 -6.86
C LEU A 93 -15.01 6.59 -5.96
N LYS A 94 -15.74 5.55 -5.56
CA LYS A 94 -16.78 5.66 -4.54
C LYS A 94 -16.12 5.61 -3.16
N SER A 95 -16.82 6.13 -2.15
CA SER A 95 -16.29 6.23 -0.78
C SER A 95 -15.81 4.90 -0.19
N VAL A 96 -16.27 3.78 -0.71
CA VAL A 96 -15.84 2.45 -0.26
C VAL A 96 -14.34 2.21 -0.44
N TYR A 97 -13.64 3.04 -1.24
CA TYR A 97 -12.20 2.95 -1.35
C TYR A 97 -11.51 3.16 0.00
N LEU A 98 -12.12 3.98 0.87
CA LEU A 98 -11.58 4.19 2.22
C LEU A 98 -11.62 2.92 3.07
N LEU A 99 -12.63 2.09 2.88
CA LEU A 99 -12.70 0.79 3.56
C LEU A 99 -11.60 -0.15 3.06
N GLY A 100 -11.36 -0.18 1.76
CA GLY A 100 -10.28 -0.96 1.19
C GLY A 100 -8.92 -0.50 1.72
N TYR A 101 -8.72 0.80 1.78
CA TYR A 101 -7.51 1.41 2.30
C TYR A 101 -7.27 1.02 3.76
N SER A 102 -8.27 1.21 4.63
CA SER A 102 -8.14 0.89 6.05
C SER A 102 -7.94 -0.60 6.30
N SER A 103 -8.70 -1.44 5.61
CA SER A 103 -8.61 -2.89 5.75
C SER A 103 -7.23 -3.41 5.35
N GLN A 104 -6.70 -2.94 4.24
CA GLN A 104 -5.39 -3.36 3.76
C GLN A 104 -4.26 -2.88 4.67
N ARG A 105 -4.34 -1.65 5.15
CA ARG A 105 -3.34 -1.13 6.10
C ARG A 105 -3.31 -1.97 7.36
N GLN A 106 -4.47 -2.28 7.92
CA GLN A 106 -4.57 -3.08 9.13
C GLN A 106 -3.96 -4.48 8.92
N GLU A 107 -4.27 -5.11 7.80
CA GLU A 107 -3.73 -6.43 7.47
C GLU A 107 -2.20 -6.39 7.38
N LEU A 108 -1.65 -5.41 6.68
CA LEU A 108 -0.20 -5.29 6.50
C LEU A 108 0.53 -5.03 7.82
N TYR A 109 -0.01 -4.16 8.68
CA TYR A 109 0.60 -3.90 9.98
C TYR A 109 0.49 -5.10 10.92
N THR A 110 -0.60 -5.84 10.87
CA THR A 110 -0.76 -7.07 11.65
C THR A 110 0.27 -8.12 11.26
N LYS A 111 0.48 -8.32 9.96
CA LYS A 111 1.49 -9.25 9.45
C LYS A 111 2.90 -8.84 9.86
N LYS A 112 3.20 -7.55 9.78
CA LYS A 112 4.49 -7.00 10.21
C LYS A 112 4.76 -7.27 11.68
N GLN A 113 3.78 -7.04 12.54
CA GLN A 113 3.90 -7.30 13.97
C GLN A 113 4.13 -8.78 14.27
N LYS A 114 3.44 -9.67 13.58
CA LYS A 114 3.63 -11.11 13.75
C LYS A 114 5.05 -11.55 13.39
N VAL A 115 5.60 -11.02 12.32
CA VAL A 115 6.96 -11.33 11.90
C VAL A 115 7.96 -10.84 12.95
N GLU A 116 7.78 -9.63 13.48
CA GLU A 116 8.64 -9.08 14.52
C GLU A 116 8.60 -9.91 15.80
N ILE A 117 7.41 -10.34 16.23
CA ILE A 117 7.23 -11.18 17.42
C ILE A 117 7.94 -12.53 17.24
N LEU A 118 7.76 -13.16 16.08
CA LEU A 118 8.41 -14.45 15.79
C LEU A 118 9.92 -14.33 15.78
N THR A 119 10.45 -13.23 15.25
CA THR A 119 11.89 -12.97 15.22
C THR A 119 12.44 -12.80 16.63
N GLU A 120 11.75 -12.04 17.50
CA GLU A 120 12.14 -11.85 18.89
C GLU A 120 12.13 -13.17 19.67
N THR A 121 11.07 -13.98 19.49
CA THR A 121 10.95 -15.29 20.13
C THR A 121 12.10 -16.21 19.72
N THR A 122 12.47 -16.22 18.45
CA THR A 122 13.59 -17.02 17.94
C THR A 122 14.92 -16.58 18.56
N LEU A 123 15.12 -15.27 18.74
CA LEU A 123 16.32 -14.74 19.36
C LEU A 123 16.39 -15.09 20.85
N ASP A 124 15.26 -15.08 21.55
CA ASP A 124 15.19 -15.39 22.96
C ASP A 124 15.46 -16.87 23.26
N ASP A 125 15.22 -17.76 22.31
CA ASP A 125 15.42 -19.21 22.44
C ASP A 125 16.91 -19.62 22.34
N LYS A 126 17.79 -18.68 22.12
CA LYS A 126 19.22 -18.93 22.10
C LYS A 126 19.84 -18.69 23.47
#